data_c57cd37cc1bdff91cf39ad3dd550a2fc
#
_entry.id   c57cd37cc1bdff91cf39ad3dd550a2fc
#
_cell.length_a   1.000
_cell.length_b   1.000
_cell.length_c   1.000
_cell.angle_alpha   90.00
_cell.angle_beta   90.00
_cell.angle_gamma   90.00
#
_symmetry.space_group_name_H-M   'P 1'
#
loop_
_entity.id
_entity.type
_entity.pdbx_description
1 polymer ?
#
loop_
_entity_poly.entity_id
_entity_poly.type
_entity_poly.pdbx_seq_one_letter_code
_entity_poly.pdbx_strand_id
1 'polypeptide(L)'
;MTCEEAVERKDDEGLMFVDVRDIREVEQSDTIEGSHHAPRGMIEFWFDPQSPYHREIYGDKNKTYVLFCNGNPRSALSAKALKDLGITNVAQLSGGMPAWREAGGPTVEKSRK
;
A
#
# COMPACT_ATOMS: atom_id res chain seq x y z
N MET A 1 1.69 -8.09 8.00
CA MET A 1 0.39 -8.74 7.69
C MET A 1 0.60 -9.78 6.60
N THR A 2 0.11 -10.98 6.81
CA THR A 2 0.17 -12.03 5.79
C THR A 2 -0.88 -11.80 4.71
N CYS A 3 -0.66 -12.38 3.54
CA CYS A 3 -1.65 -12.27 2.46
C CYS A 3 -2.94 -13.01 2.78
N GLU A 4 -2.85 -14.15 3.46
CA GLU A 4 -4.04 -14.91 3.87
C GLU A 4 -4.92 -14.06 4.79
N GLU A 5 -4.34 -13.41 5.78
CA GLU A 5 -5.05 -12.51 6.68
C GLU A 5 -5.64 -11.32 5.92
N ALA A 6 -4.86 -10.74 5.02
CA ALA A 6 -5.30 -9.58 4.26
C ALA A 6 -6.45 -9.91 3.29
N VAL A 7 -6.42 -11.10 2.69
CA VAL A 7 -7.52 -11.55 1.81
C VAL A 7 -8.82 -11.68 2.61
N GLU A 8 -8.75 -12.26 3.81
CA GLU A 8 -9.92 -12.38 4.68
C GLU A 8 -10.49 -11.02 5.08
N ARG A 9 -9.63 -10.02 5.22
CA ARG A 9 -10.00 -8.68 5.65
C ARG A 9 -10.13 -7.69 4.50
N LYS A 10 -10.21 -8.17 3.26
CA LYS A 10 -10.19 -7.31 2.07
C LYS A 10 -11.27 -6.22 2.11
N ASP A 11 -12.45 -6.55 2.61
CA ASP A 11 -13.57 -5.61 2.66
C ASP A 11 -13.70 -4.87 3.99
N ASP A 12 -12.71 -5.02 4.87
CA ASP A 12 -12.68 -4.30 6.14
C ASP A 12 -12.43 -2.81 5.88
N GLU A 13 -13.37 -1.96 6.26
CA GLU A 13 -13.27 -0.51 6.07
C GLU A 13 -12.11 0.11 6.86
N GLY A 14 -11.59 -0.59 7.86
CA GLY A 14 -10.43 -0.15 8.62
C GLY A 14 -9.11 -0.35 7.90
N LEU A 15 -9.09 -1.03 6.75
CA LEU A 15 -7.87 -1.25 5.98
C LEU A 15 -7.88 -0.45 4.69
N MET A 16 -6.72 0.11 4.35
CA MET A 16 -6.51 0.73 3.04
C MET A 16 -5.23 0.17 2.45
N PHE A 17 -5.33 -0.50 1.31
CA PHE A 17 -4.17 -1.05 0.62
C PHE A 17 -3.51 0.03 -0.22
N VAL A 18 -2.18 0.15 -0.11
CA VAL A 18 -1.41 1.19 -0.79
C VAL A 18 -0.27 0.55 -1.57
N ASP A 19 -0.31 0.70 -2.89
CA ASP A 19 0.71 0.19 -3.81
C ASP A 19 1.85 1.21 -3.87
N VAL A 20 3.05 0.80 -3.48
CA VAL A 20 4.22 1.70 -3.45
C VAL A 20 5.14 1.50 -4.65
N ARG A 21 4.71 0.71 -5.65
CA ARG A 21 5.52 0.46 -6.85
C ARG A 21 5.56 1.69 -7.76
N ASP A 22 6.49 1.67 -8.71
CA ASP A 22 6.54 2.67 -9.77
C ASP A 22 5.25 2.57 -10.62
N ILE A 23 4.73 3.71 -11.06
CA ILE A 23 3.48 3.73 -11.83
C ILE A 23 3.55 2.87 -13.10
N ARG A 24 4.72 2.77 -13.73
CA ARG A 24 4.87 1.96 -14.93
C ARG A 24 4.71 0.47 -14.64
N GLU A 25 5.18 0.02 -13.47
CA GLU A 25 4.96 -1.38 -13.05
C GLU A 25 3.47 -1.64 -12.85
N VAL A 26 2.77 -0.69 -12.23
CA VAL A 26 1.34 -0.83 -11.99
C VAL A 26 0.57 -0.88 -13.31
N GLU A 27 0.93 -0.03 -14.25
CA GLU A 27 0.26 0.04 -15.55
C GLU A 27 0.52 -1.17 -16.44
N GLN A 28 1.65 -1.85 -16.25
CA GLN A 28 2.04 -3.02 -17.03
C GLN A 28 1.58 -4.34 -16.41
N SER A 29 0.95 -4.29 -15.27
CA SER A 29 0.58 -5.48 -14.52
C SER A 29 -0.81 -5.28 -13.93
N ASP A 30 -1.01 -5.78 -12.73
CA ASP A 30 -2.24 -5.62 -11.97
C ASP A 30 -1.89 -5.07 -10.59
N THR A 31 -2.92 -4.66 -9.85
CA THR A 31 -2.78 -4.23 -8.47
C THR A 31 -3.94 -4.79 -7.64
N ILE A 32 -3.87 -4.65 -6.33
CA ILE A 32 -4.96 -5.10 -5.46
C ILE A 32 -6.20 -4.27 -5.74
N GLU A 33 -7.34 -4.93 -5.91
CA GLU A 33 -8.62 -4.26 -6.14
C GLU A 33 -8.91 -3.28 -5.02
N GLY A 34 -9.26 -2.05 -5.39
CA GLY A 34 -9.57 -0.99 -4.43
C GLY A 34 -8.36 -0.33 -3.80
N SER A 35 -7.14 -0.71 -4.19
CA SER A 35 -5.95 -0.10 -3.63
C SER A 35 -5.73 1.32 -4.16
N HIS A 36 -4.96 2.08 -3.39
CA HIS A 36 -4.50 3.40 -3.79
C HIS A 36 -3.03 3.32 -4.17
N HIS A 37 -2.57 4.25 -4.99
CA HIS A 37 -1.18 4.28 -5.43
C HIS A 37 -0.44 5.44 -4.80
N ALA A 38 0.61 5.14 -4.05
CA ALA A 38 1.52 6.14 -3.49
C ALA A 38 2.94 5.64 -3.72
N PRO A 39 3.60 6.06 -4.81
CA PRO A 39 4.92 5.53 -5.15
C PRO A 39 5.94 5.85 -4.07
N ARG A 40 6.94 4.97 -3.92
CA ARG A 40 7.94 5.08 -2.86
C ARG A 40 8.54 6.49 -2.76
N GLY A 41 8.75 7.15 -3.90
CA GLY A 41 9.35 8.48 -3.91
C GLY A 41 8.47 9.59 -3.35
N MET A 42 7.17 9.35 -3.21
CA MET A 42 6.22 10.35 -2.72
C MET A 42 5.61 9.98 -1.38
N ILE A 43 5.93 8.80 -0.84
CA ILE A 43 5.18 8.28 0.31
C ILE A 43 5.29 9.18 1.54
N GLU A 44 6.49 9.65 1.86
CA GLU A 44 6.68 10.53 3.02
C GLU A 44 5.95 11.85 2.82
N PHE A 45 6.02 12.41 1.60
CA PHE A 45 5.37 13.69 1.30
C PHE A 45 3.86 13.62 1.44
N TRP A 46 3.25 12.52 1.04
CA TRP A 46 1.80 12.39 1.03
C TRP A 46 1.23 11.95 2.38
N PHE A 47 1.99 11.20 3.17
CA PHE A 47 1.54 10.70 4.47
C PHE A 47 1.83 11.65 5.63
N ASP A 48 2.90 12.45 5.55
CA ASP A 48 3.31 13.31 6.65
C ASP A 48 2.38 14.53 6.76
N PRO A 49 1.64 14.67 7.86
CA PRO A 49 0.72 15.81 8.04
C PRO A 49 1.41 17.18 8.01
N GLN A 50 2.71 17.21 8.25
CA GLN A 50 3.48 18.47 8.25
C GLN A 50 4.03 18.82 6.88
N SER A 51 3.87 17.92 5.90
CA SER A 51 4.32 18.17 4.53
C SER A 51 3.34 19.08 3.80
N PRO A 52 3.82 20.03 2.98
CA PRO A 52 2.93 20.84 2.14
C PRO A 52 2.21 20.01 1.06
N TYR A 53 2.66 18.78 0.82
CA TYR A 53 2.05 17.88 -0.16
C TYR A 53 1.20 16.80 0.48
N HIS A 54 0.91 16.91 1.78
CA HIS A 54 0.10 15.92 2.49
C HIS A 54 -1.27 15.72 1.81
N ARG A 55 -1.69 14.46 1.72
CA ARG A 55 -3.02 14.10 1.21
C ARG A 55 -3.86 13.56 2.37
N GLU A 56 -5.04 14.13 2.55
CA GLU A 56 -5.90 13.78 3.68
C GLU A 56 -6.28 12.31 3.72
N ILE A 57 -6.39 11.66 2.55
CA ILE A 57 -6.73 10.25 2.48
C ILE A 57 -5.73 9.37 3.23
N TYR A 58 -4.49 9.84 3.37
CA TYR A 58 -3.43 9.11 4.09
C TYR A 58 -3.27 9.56 5.53
N GLY A 59 -4.13 10.45 6.00
CA GLY A 59 -4.09 10.98 7.36
C GLY A 59 -5.15 10.43 8.30
N ASP A 60 -5.89 9.41 7.92
CA ASP A 60 -6.97 8.86 8.73
C ASP A 60 -6.41 7.91 9.79
N LYS A 61 -6.45 8.35 11.04
CA LYS A 61 -5.90 7.58 12.16
C LYS A 61 -6.76 6.36 12.53
N ASN A 62 -7.97 6.28 12.00
CA ASN A 62 -8.86 5.14 12.22
C ASN A 62 -8.61 4.01 11.21
N LYS A 63 -7.71 4.20 10.27
CA LYS A 63 -7.37 3.19 9.27
C LYS A 63 -5.98 2.64 9.50
N THR A 64 -5.76 1.41 9.04
CA THR A 64 -4.43 0.83 8.91
C THR A 64 -4.09 0.81 7.43
N TYR A 65 -2.98 1.42 7.07
CA TYR A 65 -2.51 1.47 5.69
C TYR A 65 -1.60 0.28 5.46
N VAL A 66 -2.02 -0.62 4.57
CA VAL A 66 -1.27 -1.84 4.25
C VAL A 66 -0.47 -1.58 2.99
N LEU A 67 0.83 -1.41 3.14
CA LEU A 67 1.74 -1.08 2.03
C LEU A 67 2.20 -2.35 1.35
N PHE A 68 2.22 -2.35 0.02
CA PHE A 68 2.69 -3.52 -0.73
C PHE A 68 3.47 -3.11 -1.97
N CYS A 69 4.31 -4.03 -2.41
CA CYS A 69 5.05 -3.90 -3.65
C CYS A 69 5.09 -5.26 -4.34
N ASN A 70 6.05 -5.50 -5.22
CA ASN A 70 6.13 -6.75 -5.95
C ASN A 70 6.90 -7.85 -5.20
N GLY A 71 7.32 -7.56 -4.00
CA GLY A 71 8.02 -8.47 -3.08
C GLY A 71 7.93 -7.84 -1.70
N ASN A 72 9.06 -7.63 -1.04
CA ASN A 72 9.08 -7.02 0.28
C ASN A 72 9.88 -5.73 0.39
N PRO A 73 10.99 -5.53 -0.35
CA PRO A 73 11.94 -4.47 0.03
C PRO A 73 11.37 -3.06 0.05
N ARG A 74 10.65 -2.68 -1.00
CA ARG A 74 10.15 -1.30 -1.10
C ARG A 74 9.06 -1.02 -0.09
N SER A 75 8.15 -1.96 0.14
CA SER A 75 7.07 -1.78 1.11
C SER A 75 7.59 -1.82 2.55
N ALA A 76 8.57 -2.67 2.83
CA ALA A 76 9.18 -2.72 4.16
C ALA A 76 9.92 -1.42 4.49
N LEU A 77 10.68 -0.89 3.54
CA LEU A 77 11.40 0.38 3.72
C LEU A 77 10.41 1.55 3.81
N SER A 78 9.32 1.51 3.06
CA SER A 78 8.28 2.54 3.12
C SER A 78 7.63 2.57 4.50
N ALA A 79 7.27 1.40 5.02
CA ALA A 79 6.66 1.30 6.35
C ALA A 79 7.62 1.82 7.43
N LYS A 80 8.91 1.47 7.32
CA LYS A 80 9.92 1.95 8.26
C LYS A 80 10.04 3.47 8.20
N ALA A 81 10.11 4.03 7.00
CA ALA A 81 10.23 5.48 6.84
C ALA A 81 9.05 6.21 7.47
N LEU A 82 7.83 5.69 7.29
CA LEU A 82 6.65 6.31 7.87
C LEU A 82 6.64 6.18 9.40
N LYS A 83 7.05 5.05 9.93
CA LYS A 83 7.14 4.86 11.38
C LYS A 83 8.18 5.78 11.99
N ASP A 84 9.29 6.02 11.30
CA ASP A 84 10.32 6.96 11.75
C ASP A 84 9.79 8.39 11.79
N LEU A 85 8.76 8.72 11.02
CA LEU A 85 8.07 10.01 11.06
C LEU A 85 6.96 10.05 12.11
N GLY A 86 6.76 8.98 12.86
CA GLY A 86 5.73 8.92 13.90
C GLY A 86 4.38 8.43 13.38
N ILE A 87 4.31 7.95 12.13
CA ILE A 87 3.09 7.41 11.55
C ILE A 87 3.07 5.91 11.81
N THR A 88 2.28 5.49 12.81
CA THR A 88 2.34 4.13 13.33
C THR A 88 1.25 3.20 12.80
N ASN A 89 0.22 3.73 12.16
CA ASN A 89 -0.91 2.94 11.63
C ASN A 89 -0.62 2.44 10.21
N VAL A 90 0.54 1.84 10.03
CA VAL A 90 0.97 1.25 8.76
C VAL A 90 1.44 -0.18 8.99
N ALA A 91 1.19 -1.03 8.02
CA ALA A 91 1.64 -2.41 8.00
C ALA A 91 2.19 -2.72 6.61
N GLN A 92 3.01 -3.76 6.52
CA GLN A 92 3.55 -4.22 5.26
C GLN A 92 2.90 -5.55 4.89
N LEU A 93 2.51 -5.71 3.63
CA LEU A 93 1.95 -6.96 3.14
C LEU A 93 3.09 -7.91 2.78
N SER A 94 3.20 -9.00 3.54
CA SER A 94 4.31 -9.96 3.38
C SER A 94 4.22 -10.68 2.05
N GLY A 95 5.30 -10.63 1.27
CA GLY A 95 5.38 -11.28 -0.03
C GLY A 95 4.82 -10.48 -1.20
N GLY A 96 4.10 -9.40 -0.94
CA GLY A 96 3.62 -8.49 -1.98
C GLY A 96 2.67 -9.13 -2.99
N MET A 97 2.68 -8.62 -4.22
CA MET A 97 1.75 -9.05 -5.26
C MET A 97 1.79 -10.54 -5.59
N PRO A 98 2.98 -11.18 -5.73
CA PRO A 98 2.98 -12.63 -6.01
C PRO A 98 2.27 -13.44 -4.92
N ALA A 99 2.52 -13.13 -3.66
CA ALA A 99 1.89 -13.84 -2.54
C ALA A 99 0.39 -13.54 -2.47
N TRP A 100 0.00 -12.31 -2.80
CA TRP A 100 -1.41 -11.92 -2.85
C TRP A 100 -2.17 -12.74 -3.89
N ARG A 101 -1.61 -12.86 -5.10
CA ARG A 101 -2.23 -13.66 -6.16
C ARG A 101 -2.33 -15.13 -5.77
N GLU A 102 -1.27 -15.66 -5.16
CA GLU A 102 -1.25 -17.05 -4.72
C GLU A 102 -2.30 -17.32 -3.63
N ALA A 103 -2.55 -16.35 -2.78
CA ALA A 103 -3.59 -16.44 -1.74
C ALA A 103 -5.00 -16.26 -2.28
N GLY A 104 -5.15 -15.99 -3.58
CA GLY A 104 -6.46 -15.80 -4.20
C GLY A 104 -7.04 -14.42 -4.04
N GLY A 105 -6.23 -13.43 -3.72
CA GLY A 105 -6.71 -12.06 -3.53
C GLY A 105 -7.16 -11.41 -4.84
N PRO A 106 -8.22 -10.60 -4.82
CA PRO A 106 -8.72 -9.96 -6.04
C PRO A 106 -7.77 -8.87 -6.54
N THR A 107 -7.60 -8.81 -7.86
CA THR A 107 -6.75 -7.83 -8.51
C THR A 107 -7.50 -7.13 -9.64
N VAL A 108 -7.01 -5.96 -10.01
CA VAL A 108 -7.51 -5.21 -11.16
C VAL A 108 -6.34 -4.70 -11.99
N GLU A 109 -6.58 -4.54 -13.29
CA GLU A 109 -5.60 -3.93 -14.16
C GLU A 109 -5.73 -2.41 -14.13
N LYS A 110 -4.60 -1.73 -14.10
CA LYS A 110 -4.53 -0.27 -14.09
C LYS A 110 -3.80 0.24 -15.33
N SER A 111 -4.07 -0.37 -16.48
CA SER A 111 -3.40 0.02 -17.70
C SER A 111 -3.74 1.46 -18.08
N ARG A 112 -2.75 2.14 -18.64
CA ARG A 112 -2.94 3.49 -19.16
C ARG A 112 -3.77 3.45 -20.44
N LYS A 113 -4.70 4.33 -20.54
CA LYS A 113 -5.52 4.51 -21.73
C LYS A 113 -5.06 5.72 -22.52
#